data_33c7d37f92420c348eb709ab21ea0c73
#
_entry.id   33c7d37f92420c348eb709ab21ea0c73
#
_cell.length_a   1.000
_cell.length_b   1.000
_cell.length_c   1.000
_cell.angle_alpha   90.00
_cell.angle_beta   90.00
_cell.angle_gamma   90.00
#
_symmetry.space_group_name_H-M   'P 1'
#
loop_
_entity.id
_entity.type
_entity.pdbx_description
1 polymer ?
#
loop_
_entity_poly.entity_id
_entity_poly.type
_entity_poly.pdbx_seq_one_letter_code
_entity_poly.pdbx_strand_id
1 'polypeptide(L)'
;MIGLPKEDSGLQRVGPGAASDSHSGCILIGRQPISDERGVFERLFAADELARAGINAEAVHINLTRTAQPGTVKGFHLQRAPQAETKIITCIVGRIFDVAVDLRAGSSTYGQWFGIELSPDVPQSLLIPEGFAHGMQCLEPDSIVHYVHSVAYAPTAEVGVHPLDSDLGVPWPLPPKYLSLRDQSLPRLVDFGKVS
;
A
#
# COMPACT_ATOMS: atom_id res chain seq x y z
N MET A 1 22.21 -12.12 22.45
CA MET A 1 21.86 -12.44 21.04
C MET A 1 20.35 -12.37 20.93
N ILE A 2 19.81 -11.41 20.18
CA ILE A 2 18.39 -11.36 19.85
C ILE A 2 18.16 -12.49 18.84
N GLY A 3 17.39 -13.52 19.24
CA GLY A 3 17.03 -14.62 18.36
C GLY A 3 16.21 -14.06 17.19
N LEU A 4 16.62 -14.35 15.95
CA LEU A 4 15.83 -14.02 14.77
C LEU A 4 14.50 -14.79 14.80
N PRO A 5 13.38 -14.19 14.37
CA PRO A 5 12.10 -14.86 14.33
C PRO A 5 12.15 -16.12 13.45
N LYS A 6 11.37 -17.13 13.85
CA LYS A 6 11.26 -18.41 13.14
C LYS A 6 10.62 -18.23 11.75
N GLU A 7 10.91 -19.16 10.85
CA GLU A 7 10.66 -19.14 9.40
C GLU A 7 9.19 -19.18 8.92
N ASP A 8 8.21 -18.86 9.75
CA ASP A 8 6.83 -18.75 9.26
C ASP A 8 6.58 -17.30 8.82
N SER A 9 6.62 -17.07 7.53
CA SER A 9 6.64 -15.73 6.92
C SER A 9 5.37 -14.91 7.15
N GLY A 10 4.33 -15.48 7.74
CA GLY A 10 3.06 -14.77 8.00
C GLY A 10 2.46 -14.08 6.76
N LEU A 11 2.78 -14.57 5.56
CA LEU A 11 2.34 -13.98 4.30
C LEU A 11 0.96 -14.48 3.92
N GLN A 12 0.02 -13.57 3.73
CA GLN A 12 -1.35 -13.88 3.30
C GLN A 12 -1.72 -13.05 2.07
N ARG A 13 -2.11 -13.71 0.98
CA ARG A 13 -2.68 -13.02 -0.19
C ARG A 13 -4.09 -12.55 0.12
N VAL A 14 -4.38 -11.30 -0.27
CA VAL A 14 -5.64 -10.61 0.00
C VAL A 14 -6.08 -9.75 -1.18
N GLY A 15 -7.36 -9.40 -1.20
CA GLY A 15 -7.90 -8.44 -2.16
C GLY A 15 -8.19 -9.01 -3.55
N PRO A 16 -8.43 -8.13 -4.52
CA PRO A 16 -8.81 -8.49 -5.88
C PRO A 16 -7.78 -9.41 -6.53
N GLY A 17 -8.23 -10.53 -7.11
CA GLY A 17 -7.39 -11.50 -7.79
C GLY A 17 -6.68 -12.51 -6.88
N ALA A 18 -6.75 -12.39 -5.56
CA ALA A 18 -6.01 -13.27 -4.62
C ALA A 18 -6.34 -14.76 -4.76
N ALA A 19 -7.55 -15.10 -5.21
CA ALA A 19 -8.00 -16.49 -5.36
C ALA A 19 -7.78 -17.05 -6.77
N SER A 20 -7.54 -16.21 -7.77
CA SER A 20 -7.53 -16.61 -9.19
C SER A 20 -6.14 -16.91 -9.74
N ASP A 21 -5.09 -16.34 -9.12
CA ASP A 21 -3.72 -16.49 -9.56
C ASP A 21 -2.76 -16.30 -8.37
N SER A 22 -1.77 -17.19 -8.25
CA SER A 22 -0.76 -17.13 -7.19
C SER A 22 0.10 -15.85 -7.22
N HIS A 23 0.06 -15.09 -8.31
CA HIS A 23 0.84 -13.86 -8.52
C HIS A 23 -0.03 -12.59 -8.55
N SER A 24 -1.36 -12.71 -8.50
CA SER A 24 -2.28 -11.57 -8.55
C SER A 24 -2.91 -11.29 -7.18
N GLY A 25 -2.79 -10.07 -6.70
CA GLY A 25 -3.37 -9.65 -5.43
C GLY A 25 -2.34 -9.06 -4.47
N CYS A 26 -2.83 -8.29 -3.51
CA CYS A 26 -2.01 -7.76 -2.44
C CYS A 26 -1.58 -8.85 -1.46
N ILE A 27 -0.54 -8.59 -0.69
CA ILE A 27 -0.03 -9.53 0.31
C ILE A 27 0.04 -8.82 1.66
N LEU A 28 -0.64 -9.37 2.66
CA LEU A 28 -0.38 -9.01 4.05
C LEU A 28 0.87 -9.71 4.53
N ILE A 29 1.81 -8.93 5.06
CA ILE A 29 3.05 -9.40 5.65
C ILE A 29 2.89 -9.27 7.16
N GLY A 30 2.71 -10.39 7.86
CA GLY A 30 2.77 -10.42 9.32
C GLY A 30 4.21 -10.17 9.78
N ARG A 31 4.39 -9.21 10.68
CA ARG A 31 5.69 -8.90 11.29
C ARG A 31 5.77 -9.54 12.66
N GLN A 32 6.98 -9.78 13.16
CA GLN A 32 7.24 -10.40 14.46
C GLN A 32 8.08 -9.46 15.33
N PRO A 33 7.45 -8.52 16.06
CA PRO A 33 8.16 -7.65 16.99
C PRO A 33 8.80 -8.46 18.11
N ILE A 34 10.02 -8.11 18.47
CA ILE A 34 10.75 -8.68 19.61
C ILE A 34 10.84 -7.59 20.69
N SER A 35 10.28 -7.87 21.86
CA SER A 35 10.24 -6.92 22.97
C SER A 35 11.12 -7.38 24.11
N ASP A 36 11.84 -6.44 24.74
CA ASP A 36 12.54 -6.63 26.01
C ASP A 36 12.39 -5.33 26.87
N GLU A 37 13.08 -5.26 28.00
CA GLU A 37 13.07 -4.10 28.91
C GLU A 37 13.54 -2.79 28.28
N ARG A 38 14.22 -2.83 27.13
CA ARG A 38 14.73 -1.64 26.41
C ARG A 38 13.74 -1.13 25.36
N GLY A 39 12.69 -1.92 25.02
CA GLY A 39 11.70 -1.56 24.01
C GLY A 39 11.44 -2.67 23.01
N VAL A 40 11.08 -2.27 21.77
CA VAL A 40 10.68 -3.18 20.69
C VAL A 40 11.65 -3.06 19.53
N PHE A 41 12.13 -4.21 19.04
CA PHE A 41 12.81 -4.32 17.75
C PHE A 41 11.87 -4.95 16.75
N GLU A 42 11.73 -4.35 15.57
CA GLU A 42 10.88 -4.86 14.51
C GLU A 42 11.57 -4.72 13.15
N ARG A 43 11.49 -5.80 12.34
CA ARG A 43 11.98 -5.79 10.96
C ARG A 43 10.84 -5.36 10.04
N LEU A 44 11.02 -4.25 9.33
CA LEU A 44 10.01 -3.71 8.41
C LEU A 44 10.15 -4.22 6.98
N PHE A 45 11.36 -4.67 6.60
CA PHE A 45 11.65 -5.19 5.26
C PHE A 45 12.76 -6.25 5.32
N ALA A 46 12.59 -7.35 4.59
CA ALA A 46 13.58 -8.39 4.41
C ALA A 46 13.47 -8.99 3.01
N ALA A 47 14.35 -8.58 2.11
CA ALA A 47 14.35 -9.02 0.72
C ALA A 47 14.52 -10.53 0.58
N ASP A 48 15.35 -11.14 1.42
CA ASP A 48 15.59 -12.59 1.42
C ASP A 48 14.37 -13.40 1.88
N GLU A 49 13.58 -12.89 2.84
CA GLU A 49 12.34 -13.53 3.29
C GLU A 49 11.26 -13.46 2.20
N LEU A 50 11.12 -12.32 1.54
CA LEU A 50 10.20 -12.14 0.42
C LEU A 50 10.60 -13.02 -0.77
N ALA A 51 11.89 -13.09 -1.11
CA ALA A 51 12.39 -13.93 -2.20
C ALA A 51 12.13 -15.43 -1.94
N ARG A 52 12.29 -15.90 -0.70
CA ARG A 52 11.93 -17.29 -0.33
C ARG A 52 10.44 -17.60 -0.52
N ALA A 53 9.59 -16.59 -0.41
CA ALA A 53 8.15 -16.70 -0.68
C ALA A 53 7.79 -16.48 -2.16
N GLY A 54 8.77 -16.37 -3.06
CA GLY A 54 8.58 -16.15 -4.48
C GLY A 54 8.20 -14.71 -4.84
N ILE A 55 8.45 -13.76 -3.93
CA ILE A 55 8.16 -12.33 -4.13
C ILE A 55 9.48 -11.63 -4.38
N ASN A 56 9.68 -11.16 -5.60
CA ASN A 56 10.84 -10.33 -5.93
C ASN A 56 10.52 -8.87 -5.60
N ALA A 57 10.99 -8.41 -4.44
CA ALA A 57 10.86 -7.03 -4.00
C ALA A 57 12.23 -6.48 -3.60
N GLU A 58 12.65 -5.43 -4.28
CA GLU A 58 13.84 -4.65 -3.94
C GLU A 58 13.44 -3.39 -3.17
N ALA A 59 14.33 -2.86 -2.35
CA ALA A 59 14.17 -1.57 -1.71
C ALA A 59 15.02 -0.52 -2.45
N VAL A 60 14.45 0.10 -3.48
CA VAL A 60 15.14 1.15 -4.25
C VAL A 60 14.95 2.51 -3.59
N HIS A 61 13.72 2.84 -3.15
CA HIS A 61 13.46 4.00 -2.33
C HIS A 61 12.74 3.59 -1.04
N ILE A 62 13.12 4.25 0.04
CA ILE A 62 12.43 4.16 1.33
C ILE A 62 11.98 5.57 1.69
N ASN A 63 10.68 5.76 1.83
CA ASN A 63 10.07 7.04 2.13
C ASN A 63 9.27 6.98 3.43
N LEU A 64 9.07 8.12 4.05
CA LEU A 64 8.22 8.29 5.21
C LEU A 64 7.30 9.47 5.00
N THR A 65 6.02 9.31 5.35
CA THR A 65 5.10 10.45 5.43
C THR A 65 4.55 10.57 6.84
N ARG A 66 4.47 11.81 7.35
CA ARG A 66 3.68 12.16 8.53
C ARG A 66 2.42 12.89 8.08
N THR A 67 1.26 12.43 8.51
CA THR A 67 -0.02 13.02 8.19
C THR A 67 -0.66 13.54 9.47
N ALA A 68 -0.76 14.86 9.59
CA ALA A 68 -1.14 15.50 10.84
C ALA A 68 -2.64 15.39 11.16
N GLN A 69 -3.50 15.35 10.12
CA GLN A 69 -4.94 15.50 10.32
C GLN A 69 -5.72 14.25 9.95
N PRO A 70 -6.57 13.72 10.87
CA PRO A 70 -7.53 12.67 10.55
C PRO A 70 -8.51 13.11 9.44
N GLY A 71 -8.90 12.13 8.62
CA GLY A 71 -9.74 12.37 7.44
C GLY A 71 -8.95 12.80 6.20
N THR A 72 -7.64 13.08 6.30
CA THR A 72 -6.79 13.31 5.13
C THR A 72 -6.78 12.08 4.24
N VAL A 73 -7.11 12.25 2.97
CA VAL A 73 -7.03 11.20 1.94
C VAL A 73 -5.91 11.52 0.98
N LYS A 74 -5.11 10.51 0.63
CA LYS A 74 -4.04 10.57 -0.37
C LYS A 74 -4.25 9.46 -1.37
N GLY A 75 -4.02 9.72 -2.65
CA GLY A 75 -4.14 8.69 -3.69
C GLY A 75 -5.28 8.99 -4.67
N PHE A 76 -5.59 8.02 -5.54
CA PHE A 76 -4.88 6.75 -5.75
C PHE A 76 -3.78 6.92 -6.78
N HIS A 77 -2.57 6.44 -6.49
CA HIS A 77 -1.41 6.61 -7.35
C HIS A 77 -0.72 5.29 -7.67
N LEU A 78 -0.24 5.16 -8.91
CA LEU A 78 0.68 4.10 -9.34
C LEU A 78 1.63 4.66 -10.41
N GLN A 79 2.71 3.94 -10.68
CA GLN A 79 3.55 4.19 -11.85
C GLN A 79 3.24 3.17 -12.95
N ARG A 80 3.17 3.62 -14.22
CA ARG A 80 2.99 2.75 -15.39
C ARG A 80 4.32 2.14 -15.82
N ALA A 81 4.26 0.98 -16.48
CA ALA A 81 5.42 0.38 -17.12
C ALA A 81 6.09 1.38 -18.11
N PRO A 82 7.43 1.34 -18.23
CA PRO A 82 8.36 0.38 -17.65
C PRO A 82 8.79 0.69 -16.19
N GLN A 83 8.25 1.73 -15.54
CA GLN A 83 8.53 2.10 -14.14
C GLN A 83 7.45 1.60 -13.16
N ALA A 84 6.72 0.55 -13.52
CA ALA A 84 5.77 -0.07 -12.61
C ALA A 84 6.49 -0.51 -11.33
N GLU A 85 5.84 -0.29 -10.19
CA GLU A 85 6.45 -0.51 -8.89
C GLU A 85 5.61 -1.38 -7.97
N THR A 86 6.28 -2.20 -7.18
CA THR A 86 5.72 -2.81 -5.98
C THR A 86 5.95 -1.87 -4.79
N LYS A 87 4.94 -1.71 -3.94
CA LYS A 87 5.03 -0.92 -2.70
C LYS A 87 4.82 -1.81 -1.49
N ILE A 88 5.54 -1.54 -0.40
CA ILE A 88 5.23 -2.11 0.91
C ILE A 88 4.90 -0.96 1.85
N ILE A 89 3.72 -1.01 2.44
CA ILE A 89 3.15 0.04 3.28
C ILE A 89 3.12 -0.44 4.72
N THR A 90 3.68 0.36 5.61
CA THR A 90 3.70 0.07 7.06
C THR A 90 3.31 1.30 7.84
N CYS A 91 2.26 1.24 8.63
CA CYS A 91 1.94 2.28 9.61
C CYS A 91 2.78 2.03 10.87
N ILE A 92 3.66 2.99 11.23
CA ILE A 92 4.57 2.88 12.37
C ILE A 92 4.17 3.77 13.55
N VAL A 93 3.27 4.74 13.33
CA VAL A 93 2.66 5.57 14.37
C VAL A 93 1.23 5.89 13.94
N GLY A 94 0.30 5.84 14.89
CA GLY A 94 -1.11 6.16 14.65
C GLY A 94 -1.83 5.05 13.89
N ARG A 95 -2.80 5.43 13.04
CA ARG A 95 -3.67 4.49 12.31
C ARG A 95 -4.06 5.06 10.96
N ILE A 96 -4.08 4.20 9.96
CA ILE A 96 -4.55 4.54 8.61
C ILE A 96 -5.52 3.48 8.09
N PHE A 97 -6.41 3.86 7.19
CA PHE A 97 -7.11 2.93 6.30
C PHE A 97 -6.38 2.94 4.96
N ASP A 98 -5.72 1.84 4.66
CA ASP A 98 -4.87 1.65 3.48
C ASP A 98 -5.64 0.92 2.39
N VAL A 99 -5.57 1.40 1.14
CA VAL A 99 -6.39 0.90 0.04
C VAL A 99 -5.56 0.68 -1.21
N ALA A 100 -5.74 -0.48 -1.83
CA ALA A 100 -5.18 -0.83 -3.13
C ALA A 100 -6.30 -1.09 -4.14
N VAL A 101 -6.23 -0.47 -5.32
CA VAL A 101 -7.20 -0.60 -6.41
C VAL A 101 -6.55 -1.30 -7.59
N ASP A 102 -7.14 -2.36 -8.11
CA ASP A 102 -6.65 -3.05 -9.32
C ASP A 102 -6.93 -2.21 -10.57
N LEU A 103 -5.88 -1.68 -11.19
CA LEU A 103 -5.96 -0.92 -12.44
C LEU A 103 -5.22 -1.62 -13.61
N ARG A 104 -4.95 -2.91 -13.49
CA ARG A 104 -4.29 -3.69 -14.54
C ARG A 104 -5.22 -3.88 -15.74
N ALA A 105 -4.75 -3.47 -16.91
CA ALA A 105 -5.51 -3.65 -18.14
C ALA A 105 -5.81 -5.14 -18.41
N GLY A 106 -7.08 -5.46 -18.68
CA GLY A 106 -7.52 -6.82 -18.93
C GLY A 106 -7.68 -7.70 -17.69
N SER A 107 -7.46 -7.18 -16.48
CA SER A 107 -7.74 -7.91 -15.25
C SER A 107 -9.23 -8.17 -15.08
N SER A 108 -9.60 -9.38 -14.68
CA SER A 108 -10.99 -9.73 -14.31
C SER A 108 -11.48 -8.99 -13.06
N THR A 109 -10.55 -8.38 -12.31
CA THR A 109 -10.83 -7.61 -11.10
C THR A 109 -10.55 -6.11 -11.28
N TYR A 110 -10.45 -5.64 -12.54
CA TYR A 110 -10.24 -4.22 -12.84
C TYR A 110 -11.28 -3.34 -12.13
N GLY A 111 -10.82 -2.29 -11.44
CA GLY A 111 -11.64 -1.38 -10.64
C GLY A 111 -12.07 -1.91 -9.27
N GLN A 112 -11.82 -3.18 -8.96
CA GLN A 112 -12.02 -3.68 -7.59
C GLN A 112 -10.89 -3.21 -6.67
N TRP A 113 -11.19 -3.10 -5.39
CA TRP A 113 -10.23 -2.66 -4.38
C TRP A 113 -10.20 -3.57 -3.17
N PHE A 114 -9.12 -3.48 -2.42
CA PHE A 114 -8.92 -4.05 -1.09
C PHE A 114 -8.55 -2.94 -0.13
N GLY A 115 -9.16 -2.93 1.05
CA GLY A 115 -8.86 -1.96 2.10
C GLY A 115 -8.65 -2.63 3.44
N ILE A 116 -7.69 -2.11 4.22
CA ILE A 116 -7.35 -2.61 5.55
C ILE A 116 -6.90 -1.47 6.46
N GLU A 117 -7.22 -1.56 7.74
CA GLU A 117 -6.59 -0.69 8.75
C GLU A 117 -5.19 -1.20 9.09
N LEU A 118 -4.21 -0.31 9.05
CA LEU A 118 -2.84 -0.54 9.50
C LEU A 118 -2.52 0.35 10.69
N SER A 119 -1.90 -0.25 11.71
CA SER A 119 -1.42 0.43 12.91
C SER A 119 -0.25 -0.34 13.52
N PRO A 120 0.55 0.27 14.42
CA PRO A 120 1.58 -0.45 15.16
C PRO A 120 1.02 -1.52 16.11
N ASP A 121 -0.24 -1.41 16.53
CA ASP A 121 -0.88 -2.37 17.44
C ASP A 121 -1.09 -3.75 16.79
N VAL A 122 -1.23 -3.77 15.47
CA VAL A 122 -1.32 -4.99 14.66
C VAL A 122 -0.10 -5.01 13.74
N PRO A 123 0.94 -5.80 14.04
CA PRO A 123 2.21 -5.76 13.32
C PRO A 123 2.08 -6.38 11.93
N GLN A 124 1.49 -5.64 11.01
CA GLN A 124 1.28 -6.02 9.62
C GLN A 124 1.72 -4.91 8.67
N SER A 125 2.16 -5.31 7.48
CA SER A 125 2.41 -4.42 6.35
C SER A 125 1.62 -4.91 5.14
N LEU A 126 1.23 -3.99 4.25
CA LEU A 126 0.57 -4.34 3.00
C LEU A 126 1.57 -4.23 1.84
N LEU A 127 1.82 -5.34 1.14
CA LEU A 127 2.50 -5.33 -0.14
C LEU A 127 1.46 -5.16 -1.25
N ILE A 128 1.65 -4.14 -2.05
CA ILE A 128 0.81 -3.77 -3.20
C ILE A 128 1.63 -4.01 -4.46
N PRO A 129 1.23 -4.96 -5.32
CA PRO A 129 1.99 -5.30 -6.52
C PRO A 129 1.83 -4.24 -7.62
N GLU A 130 2.65 -4.38 -8.66
CA GLU A 130 2.57 -3.57 -9.87
C GLU A 130 1.16 -3.56 -10.48
N GLY A 131 0.76 -2.40 -11.01
CA GLY A 131 -0.54 -2.19 -11.64
C GLY A 131 -1.70 -1.95 -10.68
N PHE A 132 -1.46 -2.04 -9.37
CA PHE A 132 -2.40 -1.56 -8.37
C PHE A 132 -2.11 -0.11 -8.00
N ALA A 133 -3.15 0.73 -7.95
CA ALA A 133 -3.05 2.08 -7.42
C ALA A 133 -3.20 2.05 -5.89
N HIS A 134 -2.36 2.82 -5.21
CA HIS A 134 -2.35 2.94 -3.76
C HIS A 134 -2.96 4.26 -3.31
N GLY A 135 -3.75 4.20 -2.25
CA GLY A 135 -4.24 5.36 -1.52
C GLY A 135 -4.50 5.03 -0.06
N MET A 136 -4.60 6.05 0.78
CA MET A 136 -4.88 5.88 2.20
C MET A 136 -5.71 7.01 2.77
N GLN A 137 -6.40 6.72 3.89
CA GLN A 137 -6.97 7.75 4.78
C GLN A 137 -6.27 7.72 6.13
N CYS A 138 -5.87 8.87 6.62
CA CYS A 138 -5.38 9.06 7.98
C CYS A 138 -6.56 8.97 8.97
N LEU A 139 -6.48 8.06 9.95
CA LEU A 139 -7.54 7.86 10.96
C LEU A 139 -7.19 8.50 12.30
N GLU A 140 -5.90 8.59 12.65
CA GLU A 140 -5.41 9.20 13.89
C GLU A 140 -4.44 10.35 13.59
N PRO A 141 -4.39 11.39 14.45
CA PRO A 141 -3.50 12.53 14.19
C PRO A 141 -2.03 12.08 14.21
N ASP A 142 -1.22 12.79 13.42
CA ASP A 142 0.23 12.57 13.33
C ASP A 142 0.64 11.15 12.93
N SER A 143 -0.24 10.43 12.21
CA SER A 143 0.08 9.09 11.71
C SER A 143 1.32 9.11 10.81
N ILE A 144 2.23 8.15 11.04
CA ILE A 144 3.47 8.00 10.28
C ILE A 144 3.43 6.68 9.51
N VAL A 145 3.61 6.79 8.20
CA VAL A 145 3.63 5.67 7.28
C VAL A 145 5.00 5.58 6.61
N HIS A 146 5.55 4.39 6.65
CA HIS A 146 6.79 4.01 6.00
C HIS A 146 6.47 3.27 4.69
N TYR A 147 7.19 3.61 3.63
CA TYR A 147 7.01 3.05 2.29
C TYR A 147 8.32 2.47 1.80
N VAL A 148 8.27 1.25 1.28
CA VAL A 148 9.36 0.68 0.46
C VAL A 148 8.85 0.64 -0.97
N HIS A 149 9.65 1.14 -1.91
CA HIS A 149 9.38 1.15 -3.34
C HIS A 149 10.41 0.32 -4.08
N SER A 150 9.97 -0.55 -4.98
CA SER A 150 10.85 -1.43 -5.76
C SER A 150 11.50 -0.75 -6.96
N VAL A 151 11.03 0.45 -7.33
CA VAL A 151 11.53 1.23 -8.48
C VAL A 151 11.66 2.69 -8.07
N ALA A 152 12.59 3.42 -8.69
CA ALA A 152 12.76 4.85 -8.47
C ALA A 152 11.51 5.64 -8.94
N TYR A 153 11.23 6.74 -8.23
CA TYR A 153 10.13 7.61 -8.60
C TYR A 153 10.36 8.25 -9.97
N ALA A 154 9.38 8.10 -10.85
CA ALA A 154 9.36 8.65 -12.20
C ALA A 154 8.10 9.51 -12.41
N PRO A 155 8.18 10.85 -12.29
CA PRO A 155 7.02 11.74 -12.38
C PRO A 155 6.22 11.58 -13.68
N THR A 156 6.89 11.25 -14.78
CA THR A 156 6.27 11.06 -16.10
C THR A 156 5.52 9.74 -16.24
N ALA A 157 5.80 8.76 -15.39
CA ALA A 157 5.12 7.47 -15.35
C ALA A 157 3.96 7.44 -14.32
N GLU A 158 3.91 8.44 -13.42
CA GLU A 158 2.92 8.48 -12.36
C GLU A 158 1.55 8.87 -12.90
N VAL A 159 0.57 8.03 -12.58
CA VAL A 159 -0.85 8.20 -12.92
C VAL A 159 -1.71 7.82 -11.71
N GLY A 160 -3.01 8.05 -11.81
CA GLY A 160 -3.92 7.72 -10.72
C GLY A 160 -5.38 7.87 -11.07
N VAL A 161 -6.24 7.52 -10.11
CA VAL A 161 -7.69 7.72 -10.18
C VAL A 161 -8.16 8.50 -8.96
N HIS A 162 -9.23 9.26 -9.16
CA HIS A 162 -9.77 10.14 -8.12
C HIS A 162 -10.21 9.33 -6.89
N PRO A 163 -9.73 9.65 -5.67
CA PRO A 163 -9.99 8.82 -4.48
C PRO A 163 -11.45 8.81 -4.03
N LEU A 164 -12.24 9.78 -4.45
CA LEU A 164 -13.67 9.86 -4.15
C LEU A 164 -14.52 9.52 -5.38
N ASP A 165 -14.01 8.71 -6.28
CA ASP A 165 -14.77 8.24 -7.43
C ASP A 165 -15.89 7.31 -6.97
N SER A 166 -17.14 7.64 -7.39
CA SER A 166 -18.33 6.85 -7.07
C SER A 166 -18.30 5.44 -7.67
N ASP A 167 -17.60 5.25 -8.79
CA ASP A 167 -17.50 3.94 -9.45
C ASP A 167 -16.56 3.01 -8.70
N LEU A 168 -15.61 3.55 -7.92
CA LEU A 168 -14.81 2.79 -6.97
C LEU A 168 -15.59 2.51 -5.69
N GLY A 169 -16.37 3.48 -5.20
CA GLY A 169 -17.22 3.33 -4.03
C GLY A 169 -16.47 2.96 -2.74
N VAL A 170 -15.23 3.42 -2.58
CA VAL A 170 -14.44 3.13 -1.36
C VAL A 170 -15.10 3.76 -0.13
N PRO A 171 -15.47 2.97 0.87
CA PRO A 171 -16.14 3.46 2.07
C PRO A 171 -15.11 4.01 3.07
N TRP A 172 -14.61 5.21 2.82
CA TRP A 172 -13.66 5.85 3.72
C TRP A 172 -14.21 5.93 5.15
N PRO A 173 -13.50 5.42 6.18
CA PRO A 173 -14.00 5.36 7.56
C PRO A 173 -14.36 6.71 8.18
N LEU A 174 -13.64 7.76 7.80
CA LEU A 174 -13.91 9.14 8.23
C LEU A 174 -14.39 9.98 7.04
N PRO A 175 -15.14 11.07 7.27
CA PRO A 175 -15.44 12.02 6.19
C PRO A 175 -14.14 12.49 5.52
N PRO A 176 -13.98 12.29 4.19
CA PRO A 176 -12.77 12.68 3.48
C PRO A 176 -12.51 14.19 3.57
N LYS A 177 -11.28 14.55 3.89
CA LYS A 177 -10.80 15.95 4.02
C LYS A 177 -9.40 16.06 3.45
N TYR A 178 -8.94 17.31 3.27
CA TYR A 178 -7.54 17.64 2.97
C TYR A 178 -6.92 16.84 1.80
N LEU A 179 -7.65 16.72 0.69
CA LEU A 179 -7.10 16.22 -0.56
C LEU A 179 -6.15 17.26 -1.16
N SER A 180 -5.01 16.82 -1.69
CA SER A 180 -4.12 17.69 -2.45
C SER A 180 -4.82 18.19 -3.74
N LEU A 181 -4.40 19.32 -4.28
CA LEU A 181 -4.91 19.82 -5.57
C LEU A 181 -4.66 18.78 -6.69
N ARG A 182 -3.54 18.07 -6.60
CA ARG A 182 -3.21 17.00 -7.51
C ARG A 182 -4.23 15.86 -7.42
N ASP A 183 -4.54 15.36 -6.22
CA ASP A 183 -5.48 14.25 -6.03
C ASP A 183 -6.91 14.65 -6.45
N GLN A 184 -7.29 15.90 -6.24
CA GLN A 184 -8.56 16.45 -6.72
C GLN A 184 -8.65 16.52 -8.25
N SER A 185 -7.52 16.59 -8.96
CA SER A 185 -7.45 16.68 -10.43
C SER A 185 -7.32 15.31 -11.11
N LEU A 186 -7.18 14.23 -10.37
CA LEU A 186 -7.07 12.88 -10.93
C LEU A 186 -8.35 12.52 -11.71
N PRO A 187 -8.21 11.76 -12.81
CA PRO A 187 -9.36 11.32 -13.60
C PRO A 187 -10.22 10.32 -12.83
N ARG A 188 -11.46 10.16 -13.25
CA ARG A 188 -12.33 9.08 -12.81
C ARG A 188 -11.89 7.74 -13.41
N LEU A 189 -12.31 6.64 -12.78
CA LEU A 189 -12.03 5.28 -13.25
C LEU A 189 -12.45 5.07 -14.72
N VAL A 190 -13.64 5.58 -15.08
CA VAL A 190 -14.18 5.49 -16.44
C VAL A 190 -13.30 6.20 -17.48
N ASP A 191 -12.50 7.17 -17.09
CA ASP A 191 -11.60 7.94 -17.94
C ASP A 191 -10.13 7.51 -17.81
N PHE A 192 -9.84 6.63 -16.85
CA PHE A 192 -8.50 6.10 -16.65
C PHE A 192 -8.06 5.28 -17.87
N GLY A 193 -6.88 5.64 -18.42
CA GLY A 193 -6.36 5.01 -19.65
C GLY A 193 -6.79 5.70 -20.94
N LYS A 194 -7.73 6.68 -20.90
CA LYS A 194 -8.08 7.50 -22.05
C LYS A 194 -7.24 8.79 -22.14
N VAL A 195 -6.64 9.18 -21.01
CA VAL A 195 -5.74 10.34 -20.92
C VAL A 195 -4.32 9.80 -21.16
N SER A 196 -3.81 10.06 -22.35
CA SER A 196 -2.42 9.76 -22.80
C SER A 196 -1.51 10.95 -22.48
#